data_b51512544e1fedbc9721637c71a09cc7
#
_entry.id   b51512544e1fedbc9721637c71a09cc7
#
_cell.length_a   1.000
_cell.length_b   1.000
_cell.length_c   1.000
_cell.angle_alpha   90.00
_cell.angle_beta   90.00
_cell.angle_gamma   90.00
#
_symmetry.space_group_name_H-M   'P 1'
#
loop_
_entity.id
_entity.type
_entity.pdbx_description
1 polymer ?
#
loop_
_entity_poly.entity_id
_entity_poly.type
_entity_poly.pdbx_seq_one_letter_code
_entity_poly.pdbx_strand_id
1 'polypeptide(L)'
;VRYAIDIAPLGDELSDPATIVRLARAAEANGWDGLSIWDTTGVSMGVAAADPFVALAAVASATERLRLIASVIVLPRRRPQLVAQAAATLDRLSRGRLVLGVGGGADPADFEPFGDPFETAERLARMDEALELVDAFLRGQTVSHKGPAFQVGGVAIGPRPVQQPRPPIWFGGMRPAALRRAARLDGWIAIAVTEDGSALDLPPSGLAPLVDRVQAERAALGRTGEPFDIAVFAFSDPGPAGADLARGYAEAGATWWLESLSGMRGPVDSLLARVEAGPPR
;
A
#
# COMPACT_ATOMS: atom_id res chain seq x y z
N VAL A 1 -10.60 3.46 14.13
CA VAL A 1 -10.15 2.88 12.85
C VAL A 1 -10.64 3.74 11.71
N ARG A 2 -9.79 3.94 10.70
CA ARG A 2 -10.15 4.52 9.40
C ARG A 2 -10.41 3.39 8.40
N TYR A 3 -11.23 3.66 7.41
CA TYR A 3 -11.72 2.65 6.48
C TYR A 3 -11.38 3.05 5.04
N ALA A 4 -10.67 2.21 4.32
CA ALA A 4 -10.40 2.39 2.90
C ALA A 4 -10.97 1.21 2.10
N ILE A 5 -11.40 1.46 0.88
CA ILE A 5 -11.57 0.39 -0.10
C ILE A 5 -10.18 0.04 -0.65
N ASP A 6 -9.94 -1.23 -0.90
CA ASP A 6 -8.71 -1.73 -1.49
C ASP A 6 -9.01 -2.43 -2.81
N ILE A 7 -8.42 -1.96 -3.90
CA ILE A 7 -8.69 -2.45 -5.24
C ILE A 7 -7.49 -3.25 -5.73
N ALA A 8 -7.73 -4.53 -6.07
CA ALA A 8 -6.84 -5.31 -6.92
C ALA A 8 -7.11 -4.91 -8.38
N PRO A 9 -6.24 -4.11 -9.02
CA PRO A 9 -6.51 -3.51 -10.35
C PRO A 9 -6.28 -4.52 -11.47
N LEU A 10 -6.98 -5.66 -11.44
CA LEU A 10 -6.78 -6.84 -12.25
C LEU A 10 -8.02 -7.18 -13.09
N GLY A 11 -7.77 -7.68 -14.30
CA GLY A 11 -8.83 -7.99 -15.27
C GLY A 11 -9.35 -6.75 -15.98
N ASP A 12 -10.13 -6.95 -17.04
CA ASP A 12 -10.54 -5.88 -17.97
C ASP A 12 -11.32 -4.74 -17.28
N GLU A 13 -12.15 -5.08 -16.29
CA GLU A 13 -12.99 -4.08 -15.63
C GLU A 13 -12.24 -3.31 -14.54
N LEU A 14 -11.51 -3.99 -13.64
CA LEU A 14 -10.81 -3.35 -12.52
C LEU A 14 -9.47 -2.73 -12.91
N SER A 15 -8.91 -3.07 -14.08
CA SER A 15 -7.75 -2.37 -14.64
C SER A 15 -8.13 -1.10 -15.42
N ASP A 16 -9.42 -0.88 -15.69
CA ASP A 16 -9.90 0.36 -16.31
C ASP A 16 -9.91 1.52 -15.30
N PRO A 17 -9.13 2.60 -15.52
CA PRO A 17 -9.14 3.76 -14.63
C PRO A 17 -10.52 4.42 -14.48
N ALA A 18 -11.41 4.33 -15.47
CA ALA A 18 -12.76 4.86 -15.36
C ALA A 18 -13.60 4.09 -14.33
N THR A 19 -13.47 2.76 -14.30
CA THR A 19 -14.10 1.92 -13.26
C THR A 19 -13.54 2.22 -11.87
N ILE A 20 -12.22 2.34 -11.74
CA ILE A 20 -11.57 2.71 -10.47
C ILE A 20 -12.07 4.06 -9.97
N VAL A 21 -12.19 5.06 -10.85
CA VAL A 21 -12.74 6.39 -10.51
C VAL A 21 -14.20 6.31 -10.09
N ARG A 22 -15.02 5.46 -10.73
CA ARG A 22 -16.43 5.23 -10.33
C ARG A 22 -16.50 4.70 -8.90
N LEU A 23 -15.71 3.69 -8.56
CA LEU A 23 -15.62 3.14 -7.20
C LEU A 23 -15.11 4.18 -6.19
N ALA A 24 -14.11 4.98 -6.57
CA ALA A 24 -13.55 6.04 -5.72
C ALA A 24 -14.58 7.12 -5.37
N ARG A 25 -15.36 7.58 -6.34
CA ARG A 25 -16.44 8.55 -6.11
C ARG A 25 -17.53 7.99 -5.20
N ALA A 26 -17.93 6.73 -5.42
CA ALA A 26 -18.87 6.04 -4.55
C ALA A 26 -18.31 5.92 -3.12
N ALA A 27 -17.05 5.56 -2.97
CA ALA A 27 -16.40 5.48 -1.66
C ALA A 27 -16.41 6.83 -0.94
N GLU A 28 -16.02 7.92 -1.62
CA GLU A 28 -16.02 9.25 -1.02
C GLU A 28 -17.42 9.73 -0.63
N ALA A 29 -18.44 9.41 -1.44
CA ALA A 29 -19.82 9.76 -1.17
C ALA A 29 -20.40 8.97 0.01
N ASN A 30 -19.96 7.74 0.23
CA ASN A 30 -20.49 6.85 1.26
C ASN A 30 -19.61 6.73 2.52
N GLY A 31 -18.74 7.72 2.75
CA GLY A 31 -18.07 7.90 4.04
C GLY A 31 -16.83 7.02 4.26
N TRP A 32 -16.22 6.48 3.21
CA TRP A 32 -14.89 5.87 3.29
C TRP A 32 -13.81 6.94 3.46
N ASP A 33 -12.74 6.58 4.18
CA ASP A 33 -11.64 7.49 4.51
C ASP A 33 -10.51 7.43 3.49
N GLY A 34 -10.44 6.37 2.67
CA GLY A 34 -9.36 6.19 1.70
C GLY A 34 -9.66 5.17 0.60
N LEU A 35 -8.73 5.11 -0.34
CA LEU A 35 -8.69 4.11 -1.39
C LEU A 35 -7.25 3.62 -1.56
N SER A 36 -7.10 2.31 -1.68
CA SER A 36 -5.85 1.58 -1.82
C SER A 36 -5.81 0.86 -3.17
N ILE A 37 -4.63 0.79 -3.80
CA ILE A 37 -4.41 0.08 -5.08
C ILE A 37 -3.12 -0.73 -5.00
N TRP A 38 -3.16 -1.97 -5.52
CA TRP A 38 -2.02 -2.88 -5.62
C TRP A 38 -1.07 -2.51 -6.76
N ASP A 39 0.19 -2.96 -6.64
CA ASP A 39 1.21 -2.92 -7.70
C ASP A 39 1.55 -4.35 -8.14
N THR A 40 0.97 -4.79 -9.24
CA THR A 40 1.20 -6.08 -9.88
C THR A 40 1.18 -5.93 -11.39
N THR A 41 1.84 -6.84 -12.11
CA THR A 41 1.77 -6.88 -13.58
C THR A 41 0.60 -7.72 -14.11
N GLY A 42 -0.02 -8.54 -13.24
CA GLY A 42 -1.08 -9.48 -13.64
C GLY A 42 -0.59 -10.70 -14.43
N VAL A 43 0.72 -10.81 -14.67
CA VAL A 43 1.31 -11.85 -15.54
C VAL A 43 1.02 -13.26 -15.04
N SER A 44 1.15 -13.51 -13.72
CA SER A 44 0.89 -14.83 -13.14
C SER A 44 -0.55 -15.31 -13.32
N MET A 45 -1.48 -14.36 -13.45
CA MET A 45 -2.90 -14.65 -13.64
C MET A 45 -3.33 -14.55 -15.13
N GLY A 46 -2.43 -14.10 -16.01
CA GLY A 46 -2.74 -13.91 -17.43
C GLY A 46 -3.80 -12.84 -17.69
N VAL A 47 -3.88 -11.81 -16.84
CA VAL A 47 -4.89 -10.75 -16.93
C VAL A 47 -4.24 -9.37 -17.00
N ALA A 48 -4.99 -8.38 -17.52
CA ALA A 48 -4.57 -6.99 -17.50
C ALA A 48 -4.41 -6.47 -16.07
N ALA A 49 -3.49 -5.53 -15.87
CA ALA A 49 -3.32 -4.81 -14.60
C ALA A 49 -3.08 -3.31 -14.85
N ALA A 50 -3.62 -2.44 -14.00
CA ALA A 50 -3.35 -1.01 -14.08
C ALA A 50 -2.12 -0.61 -13.28
N ASP A 51 -1.34 0.37 -13.78
CA ASP A 51 -0.28 0.99 -12.98
C ASP A 51 -0.87 1.77 -11.80
N PRO A 52 -0.41 1.52 -10.56
CA PRO A 52 -1.00 2.13 -9.37
C PRO A 52 -0.84 3.65 -9.31
N PHE A 53 0.26 4.23 -9.80
CA PHE A 53 0.43 5.69 -9.79
C PHE A 53 -0.51 6.38 -10.77
N VAL A 54 -0.71 5.80 -11.95
CA VAL A 54 -1.63 6.35 -12.97
C VAL A 54 -3.08 6.24 -12.48
N ALA A 55 -3.47 5.08 -11.93
CA ALA A 55 -4.80 4.88 -11.37
C ALA A 55 -5.07 5.81 -10.18
N LEU A 56 -4.13 5.93 -9.24
CA LEU A 56 -4.25 6.87 -8.11
C LEU A 56 -4.26 8.33 -8.55
N ALA A 57 -3.60 8.71 -9.65
CA ALA A 57 -3.68 10.07 -10.20
C ALA A 57 -5.07 10.38 -10.76
N ALA A 58 -5.72 9.40 -11.41
CA ALA A 58 -7.11 9.53 -11.86
C ALA A 58 -8.06 9.71 -10.66
N VAL A 59 -7.89 8.90 -9.61
CA VAL A 59 -8.64 9.02 -8.35
C VAL A 59 -8.39 10.38 -7.68
N ALA A 60 -7.12 10.83 -7.62
CA ALA A 60 -6.75 12.14 -7.04
C ALA A 60 -7.50 13.30 -7.68
N SER A 61 -7.66 13.24 -9.00
CA SER A 61 -8.35 14.26 -9.79
C SER A 61 -9.88 14.21 -9.67
N ALA A 62 -10.42 13.06 -9.25
CA ALA A 62 -11.87 12.81 -9.19
C ALA A 62 -12.45 12.87 -7.77
N THR A 63 -11.61 13.03 -6.75
CA THR A 63 -11.96 13.03 -5.31
C THR A 63 -11.25 14.16 -4.57
N GLU A 64 -11.77 14.53 -3.40
CA GLU A 64 -11.23 15.64 -2.60
C GLU A 64 -10.67 15.23 -1.23
N ARG A 65 -11.21 14.17 -0.62
CA ARG A 65 -10.94 13.80 0.77
C ARG A 65 -10.25 12.45 0.95
N LEU A 66 -10.51 11.48 0.06
CA LEU A 66 -9.95 10.14 0.19
C LEU A 66 -8.42 10.16 0.30
N ARG A 67 -7.89 9.48 1.32
CA ARG A 67 -6.45 9.13 1.35
C ARG A 67 -6.16 8.16 0.21
N LEU A 68 -5.06 8.38 -0.46
CA LEU A 68 -4.62 7.59 -1.61
C LEU A 68 -3.47 6.69 -1.18
N ILE A 69 -3.72 5.39 -1.11
CA ILE A 69 -2.77 4.43 -0.56
C ILE A 69 -2.24 3.56 -1.70
N ALA A 70 -0.95 3.63 -1.97
CA ALA A 70 -0.30 2.62 -2.80
C ALA A 70 0.04 1.41 -1.91
N SER A 71 -0.46 0.21 -2.21
CA SER A 71 -0.32 -0.92 -1.28
C SER A 71 -0.03 -2.26 -1.96
N VAL A 72 1.20 -2.58 -2.23
CA VAL A 72 2.45 -1.82 -1.99
C VAL A 72 3.17 -1.61 -3.31
N ILE A 73 3.87 -0.50 -3.47
CA ILE A 73 4.80 -0.33 -4.59
C ILE A 73 5.97 -1.31 -4.42
N VAL A 74 6.16 -2.16 -5.40
CA VAL A 74 7.19 -3.21 -5.40
C VAL A 74 8.54 -2.59 -5.79
N LEU A 75 9.29 -2.09 -4.79
CA LEU A 75 10.51 -1.31 -5.01
C LEU A 75 11.60 -2.03 -5.80
N PRO A 76 11.87 -3.35 -5.62
CA PRO A 76 12.98 -4.00 -6.32
C PRO A 76 12.90 -3.95 -7.84
N ARG A 77 11.70 -3.89 -8.41
CA ARG A 77 11.50 -3.82 -9.86
C ARG A 77 11.37 -2.39 -10.41
N ARG A 78 11.53 -1.37 -9.56
CA ARG A 78 11.36 0.04 -9.94
C ARG A 78 12.64 0.84 -9.71
N ARG A 79 12.84 1.89 -10.52
CA ARG A 79 13.94 2.84 -10.32
C ARG A 79 13.57 3.83 -9.21
N PRO A 80 14.39 3.99 -8.13
CA PRO A 80 14.05 4.81 -6.96
C PRO A 80 13.68 6.26 -7.29
N GLN A 81 14.43 6.89 -8.21
CA GLN A 81 14.16 8.27 -8.63
C GLN A 81 12.81 8.44 -9.31
N LEU A 82 12.38 7.44 -10.11
CA LEU A 82 11.06 7.48 -10.76
C LEU A 82 9.93 7.28 -9.76
N VAL A 83 10.11 6.39 -8.78
CA VAL A 83 9.15 6.20 -7.68
C VAL A 83 9.01 7.50 -6.87
N ALA A 84 10.12 8.11 -6.47
CA ALA A 84 10.10 9.35 -5.70
C ALA A 84 9.46 10.51 -6.50
N GLN A 85 9.75 10.63 -7.80
CA GLN A 85 9.16 11.65 -8.66
C GLN A 85 7.65 11.44 -8.83
N ALA A 86 7.20 10.20 -9.08
CA ALA A 86 5.79 9.87 -9.22
C ALA A 86 5.04 10.14 -7.90
N ALA A 87 5.58 9.68 -6.77
CA ALA A 87 5.00 9.88 -5.45
C ALA A 87 4.88 11.37 -5.09
N ALA A 88 5.94 12.17 -5.32
CA ALA A 88 5.90 13.60 -5.06
C ALA A 88 4.90 14.33 -5.95
N THR A 89 4.79 13.93 -7.23
CA THR A 89 3.84 14.50 -8.18
C THR A 89 2.40 14.17 -7.77
N LEU A 90 2.15 12.90 -7.40
CA LEU A 90 0.83 12.45 -6.92
C LEU A 90 0.45 13.13 -5.60
N ASP A 91 1.40 13.30 -4.69
CA ASP A 91 1.17 14.01 -3.43
C ASP A 91 0.74 15.47 -3.67
N ARG A 92 1.37 16.15 -4.62
CA ARG A 92 0.97 17.51 -5.04
C ARG A 92 -0.40 17.53 -5.70
N LEU A 93 -0.65 16.62 -6.65
CA LEU A 93 -1.94 16.50 -7.34
C LEU A 93 -3.08 16.25 -6.35
N SER A 94 -2.86 15.40 -5.38
CA SER A 94 -3.82 15.07 -4.34
C SER A 94 -3.87 16.06 -3.18
N ARG A 95 -3.06 17.13 -3.19
CA ARG A 95 -2.98 18.11 -2.10
C ARG A 95 -2.62 17.48 -0.74
N GLY A 96 -1.64 16.56 -0.74
CA GLY A 96 -1.13 15.94 0.50
C GLY A 96 -1.96 14.76 0.99
N ARG A 97 -2.63 14.02 0.11
CA ARG A 97 -3.43 12.84 0.49
C ARG A 97 -2.70 11.49 0.28
N LEU A 98 -1.49 11.49 -0.28
CA LEU A 98 -0.76 10.25 -0.56
C LEU A 98 -0.27 9.57 0.72
N VAL A 99 -0.37 8.25 0.75
CA VAL A 99 0.39 7.32 1.60
C VAL A 99 1.14 6.37 0.66
N LEU A 100 2.45 6.31 0.78
CA LEU A 100 3.29 5.45 -0.04
C LEU A 100 3.56 4.13 0.68
N GLY A 101 2.77 3.11 0.40
CA GLY A 101 3.08 1.76 0.82
C GLY A 101 4.16 1.15 -0.08
N VAL A 102 5.14 0.49 0.51
CA VAL A 102 6.27 -0.12 -0.19
C VAL A 102 6.51 -1.55 0.26
N GLY A 103 7.07 -2.37 -0.61
CA GLY A 103 7.37 -3.76 -0.28
C GLY A 103 8.34 -4.43 -1.25
N GLY A 104 8.71 -5.67 -0.93
CA GLY A 104 9.67 -6.44 -1.68
C GLY A 104 9.10 -7.26 -2.86
N GLY A 105 7.78 -7.32 -2.99
CA GLY A 105 7.12 -8.23 -3.93
C GLY A 105 7.18 -9.69 -3.48
N ALA A 106 6.27 -10.51 -3.99
CA ALA A 106 6.16 -11.92 -3.61
C ALA A 106 5.97 -12.87 -4.79
N ASP A 107 5.54 -12.37 -5.95
CA ASP A 107 5.24 -13.19 -7.12
C ASP A 107 6.44 -13.20 -8.09
N PRO A 108 7.07 -14.37 -8.38
CA PRO A 108 8.18 -14.46 -9.33
C PRO A 108 7.81 -14.01 -10.74
N ALA A 109 6.54 -14.17 -11.14
CA ALA A 109 6.07 -13.75 -12.47
C ALA A 109 6.07 -12.22 -12.67
N ASP A 110 6.15 -11.46 -11.58
CA ASP A 110 6.33 -10.01 -11.62
C ASP A 110 7.81 -9.59 -11.83
N PHE A 111 8.76 -10.53 -11.85
CA PHE A 111 10.21 -10.28 -11.91
C PHE A 111 10.91 -11.04 -13.03
N GLU A 112 10.89 -12.36 -12.98
CA GLU A 112 11.71 -13.24 -13.83
C GLU A 112 11.51 -13.03 -15.34
N PRO A 113 10.27 -12.88 -15.85
CA PRO A 113 10.05 -12.64 -17.27
C PRO A 113 10.60 -11.30 -17.78
N PHE A 114 10.86 -10.36 -16.87
CA PHE A 114 11.39 -9.03 -17.17
C PHE A 114 12.90 -8.91 -16.91
N GLY A 115 13.55 -9.99 -16.46
CA GLY A 115 14.98 -10.00 -16.14
C GLY A 115 15.33 -9.35 -14.82
N ASP A 116 14.34 -9.08 -13.96
CA ASP A 116 14.58 -8.58 -12.62
C ASP A 116 14.92 -9.73 -11.65
N PRO A 117 15.85 -9.52 -10.70
CA PRO A 117 16.25 -10.57 -9.77
C PRO A 117 15.12 -10.92 -8.79
N PHE A 118 14.82 -12.21 -8.65
CA PHE A 118 13.83 -12.71 -7.70
C PHE A 118 14.45 -13.46 -6.51
N GLU A 119 15.75 -13.79 -6.56
CA GLU A 119 16.43 -14.37 -5.39
C GLU A 119 16.22 -13.48 -4.16
N THR A 120 15.87 -14.10 -3.03
CA THR A 120 15.33 -13.36 -1.87
C THR A 120 16.34 -12.38 -1.28
N ALA A 121 17.62 -12.77 -1.15
CA ALA A 121 18.61 -11.91 -0.53
C ALA A 121 18.93 -10.70 -1.43
N GLU A 122 19.09 -10.93 -2.73
CA GLU A 122 19.36 -9.87 -3.71
C GLU A 122 18.16 -8.92 -3.83
N ARG A 123 16.95 -9.46 -3.97
CA ARG A 123 15.71 -8.68 -4.07
C ARG A 123 15.50 -7.79 -2.84
N LEU A 124 15.68 -8.33 -1.63
CA LEU A 124 15.49 -7.56 -0.40
C LEU A 124 16.62 -6.53 -0.18
N ALA A 125 17.85 -6.84 -0.56
CA ALA A 125 18.94 -5.86 -0.53
C ALA A 125 18.65 -4.69 -1.50
N ARG A 126 18.22 -4.99 -2.73
CA ARG A 126 17.81 -4.00 -3.72
C ARG A 126 16.63 -3.15 -3.22
N MET A 127 15.66 -3.77 -2.54
CA MET A 127 14.54 -3.06 -1.92
C MET A 127 15.00 -2.09 -0.82
N ASP A 128 15.88 -2.53 0.08
CA ASP A 128 16.38 -1.70 1.17
C ASP A 128 17.14 -0.48 0.61
N GLU A 129 18.00 -0.68 -0.38
CA GLU A 129 18.73 0.38 -1.07
C GLU A 129 17.75 1.36 -1.79
N ALA A 130 16.75 0.83 -2.48
CA ALA A 130 15.74 1.65 -3.14
C ALA A 130 14.92 2.49 -2.14
N LEU A 131 14.55 1.92 -1.00
CA LEU A 131 13.78 2.60 0.04
C LEU A 131 14.55 3.78 0.63
N GLU A 132 15.84 3.61 0.93
CA GLU A 132 16.70 4.70 1.41
C GLU A 132 16.78 5.85 0.39
N LEU A 133 16.94 5.52 -0.89
CA LEU A 133 17.00 6.51 -1.97
C LEU A 133 15.66 7.22 -2.16
N VAL A 134 14.54 6.50 -2.12
CA VAL A 134 13.19 7.10 -2.21
C VAL A 134 12.93 8.05 -1.06
N ASP A 135 13.24 7.64 0.19
CA ASP A 135 13.07 8.51 1.36
C ASP A 135 13.91 9.80 1.24
N ALA A 136 15.18 9.66 0.88
CA ALA A 136 16.08 10.80 0.72
C ALA A 136 15.63 11.78 -0.38
N PHE A 137 15.20 11.26 -1.54
CA PHE A 137 14.70 12.09 -2.62
C PHE A 137 13.38 12.79 -2.26
N LEU A 138 12.45 12.11 -1.60
CA LEU A 138 11.19 12.73 -1.15
C LEU A 138 11.42 13.82 -0.11
N ARG A 139 12.45 13.70 0.73
CA ARG A 139 12.91 14.77 1.64
C ARG A 139 13.63 15.92 0.91
N GLY A 140 13.87 15.77 -0.40
CA GLY A 140 14.56 16.76 -1.24
C GLY A 140 16.04 16.89 -0.91
N GLN A 141 16.67 15.83 -0.47
CA GLN A 141 18.10 15.79 -0.22
C GLN A 141 18.88 15.70 -1.54
N THR A 142 20.08 16.26 -1.56
CA THR A 142 21.08 15.96 -2.58
C THR A 142 21.70 14.61 -2.25
N VAL A 143 21.53 13.63 -3.12
CA VAL A 143 21.91 12.24 -2.88
C VAL A 143 23.16 11.89 -3.68
N SER A 144 24.19 11.40 -2.96
CA SER A 144 25.33 10.68 -3.53
C SER A 144 25.29 9.27 -2.96
N HIS A 145 25.21 8.26 -3.81
CA HIS A 145 25.09 6.87 -3.41
C HIS A 145 25.84 5.95 -4.37
N LYS A 146 26.53 4.97 -3.83
CA LYS A 146 27.25 3.95 -4.60
C LYS A 146 27.02 2.59 -3.94
N GLY A 147 25.92 1.96 -4.34
CA GLY A 147 25.52 0.64 -3.87
C GLY A 147 25.61 -0.43 -4.96
N PRO A 148 25.30 -1.69 -4.61
CA PRO A 148 25.35 -2.80 -5.54
C PRO A 148 24.23 -2.73 -6.62
N ALA A 149 23.07 -2.18 -6.29
CA ALA A 149 21.93 -2.10 -7.20
C ALA A 149 21.79 -0.72 -7.86
N PHE A 150 22.16 0.36 -7.17
CA PHE A 150 21.97 1.72 -7.66
C PHE A 150 23.22 2.59 -7.47
N GLN A 151 23.38 3.56 -8.39
CA GLN A 151 24.41 4.59 -8.29
C GLN A 151 23.76 5.96 -8.54
N VAL A 152 24.06 6.93 -7.68
CA VAL A 152 23.55 8.30 -7.75
C VAL A 152 24.71 9.29 -7.53
N GLY A 153 24.86 10.24 -8.44
CA GLY A 153 26.04 11.11 -8.49
C GLY A 153 25.79 12.53 -7.99
N GLY A 154 25.35 12.73 -6.76
CA GLY A 154 25.23 14.07 -6.17
C GLY A 154 24.08 14.90 -6.76
N VAL A 155 22.89 14.31 -6.87
CA VAL A 155 21.71 14.97 -7.44
C VAL A 155 20.55 15.06 -6.45
N ALA A 156 19.79 16.15 -6.55
CA ALA A 156 18.46 16.25 -5.96
C ALA A 156 17.42 16.19 -7.08
N ILE A 157 16.25 15.66 -6.78
CA ILE A 157 15.13 15.58 -7.73
C ILE A 157 13.92 16.34 -7.21
N GLY A 158 13.06 16.77 -8.12
CA GLY A 158 11.78 17.43 -7.84
C GLY A 158 10.65 16.84 -8.67
N PRO A 159 9.41 17.32 -8.40
CA PRO A 159 9.04 18.33 -7.40
C PRO A 159 9.16 17.85 -5.95
N ARG A 160 9.17 18.78 -4.99
CA ARG A 160 9.01 18.43 -3.56
C ARG A 160 7.55 18.08 -3.30
N PRO A 161 7.25 17.07 -2.45
CA PRO A 161 5.88 16.80 -2.03
C PRO A 161 5.29 17.94 -1.20
N VAL A 162 3.96 17.97 -1.06
CA VAL A 162 3.24 18.90 -0.17
C VAL A 162 3.43 18.51 1.28
N GLN A 163 3.30 17.21 1.57
CA GLN A 163 3.49 16.67 2.90
C GLN A 163 4.97 16.80 3.34
N GLN A 164 5.21 17.26 4.56
CA GLN A 164 6.56 17.45 5.10
C GLN A 164 6.78 16.56 6.32
N PRO A 165 7.96 15.94 6.46
CA PRO A 165 9.14 16.04 5.57
C PRO A 165 8.96 15.28 4.24
N ARG A 166 7.96 14.41 4.15
CA ARG A 166 7.53 13.64 2.97
C ARG A 166 6.16 12.98 3.23
N PRO A 167 5.48 12.38 2.21
CA PRO A 167 4.32 11.52 2.44
C PRO A 167 4.66 10.38 3.41
N PRO A 168 3.72 9.92 4.24
CA PRO A 168 3.93 8.75 5.07
C PRO A 168 4.33 7.55 4.23
N ILE A 169 5.33 6.79 4.69
CA ILE A 169 5.75 5.53 4.06
C ILE A 169 5.33 4.38 4.98
N TRP A 170 4.53 3.46 4.44
CA TRP A 170 4.15 2.22 5.12
C TRP A 170 4.87 1.04 4.51
N PHE A 171 5.24 0.05 5.31
CA PHE A 171 5.94 -1.13 4.83
C PHE A 171 5.03 -2.36 4.86
N GLY A 172 4.94 -3.07 3.73
CA GLY A 172 4.17 -4.31 3.60
C GLY A 172 4.97 -5.56 3.90
N GLY A 173 4.37 -6.48 4.66
CA GLY A 173 4.92 -7.82 4.89
C GLY A 173 4.78 -8.31 6.32
N MET A 174 4.79 -9.66 6.48
CA MET A 174 4.46 -10.34 7.73
C MET A 174 5.67 -10.93 8.45
N ARG A 175 6.79 -11.11 7.74
CA ARG A 175 7.99 -11.75 8.32
C ARG A 175 8.67 -10.83 9.34
N PRO A 176 9.40 -11.37 10.32
CA PRO A 176 10.10 -10.57 11.34
C PRO A 176 10.97 -9.45 10.77
N ALA A 177 11.66 -9.70 9.66
CA ALA A 177 12.46 -8.69 8.98
C ALA A 177 11.61 -7.55 8.39
N ALA A 178 10.38 -7.83 7.94
CA ALA A 178 9.45 -6.81 7.47
C ALA A 178 8.95 -5.92 8.62
N LEU A 179 8.62 -6.51 9.78
CA LEU A 179 8.23 -5.76 10.97
C LEU A 179 9.34 -4.81 11.45
N ARG A 180 10.62 -5.26 11.43
CA ARG A 180 11.77 -4.38 11.75
C ARG A 180 11.91 -3.21 10.76
N ARG A 181 11.59 -3.41 9.47
CA ARG A 181 11.59 -2.33 8.48
C ARG A 181 10.44 -1.36 8.73
N ALA A 182 9.22 -1.89 8.92
CA ALA A 182 8.05 -1.08 9.24
C ALA A 182 8.27 -0.21 10.48
N ALA A 183 8.91 -0.75 11.52
CA ALA A 183 9.19 -0.02 12.77
C ALA A 183 10.02 1.26 12.58
N ARG A 184 10.80 1.37 11.50
CA ARG A 184 11.60 2.56 11.14
C ARG A 184 10.80 3.61 10.36
N LEU A 185 9.60 3.26 9.90
CA LEU A 185 8.75 4.06 9.02
C LEU A 185 7.51 4.56 9.74
N ASP A 186 6.50 4.99 8.98
CA ASP A 186 5.30 5.64 9.51
C ASP A 186 4.10 4.69 9.62
N GLY A 187 4.24 3.46 9.15
CA GLY A 187 3.18 2.45 9.27
C GLY A 187 3.58 1.08 8.74
N TRP A 188 2.70 0.15 9.00
CA TRP A 188 2.81 -1.25 8.59
C TRP A 188 1.53 -1.69 7.89
N ILE A 189 1.70 -2.40 6.77
CA ILE A 189 0.61 -3.05 6.04
C ILE A 189 0.68 -4.54 6.31
N ALA A 190 -0.30 -5.04 7.05
CA ALA A 190 -0.44 -6.43 7.42
C ALA A 190 -1.35 -7.15 6.41
N ILE A 191 -0.77 -8.07 5.66
CA ILE A 191 -1.50 -8.96 4.76
C ILE A 191 -0.98 -10.38 4.89
N ALA A 192 -1.86 -11.31 5.22
CA ALA A 192 -1.63 -12.73 5.08
C ALA A 192 -2.75 -13.33 4.24
N VAL A 193 -2.39 -14.26 3.39
CA VAL A 193 -3.32 -15.04 2.57
C VAL A 193 -3.11 -16.52 2.87
N THR A 194 -4.13 -17.33 2.63
CA THR A 194 -4.03 -18.79 2.67
C THR A 194 -2.94 -19.29 1.71
N GLU A 195 -2.43 -20.49 1.91
CA GLU A 195 -1.34 -21.07 1.12
C GLU A 195 -1.68 -21.12 -0.38
N ASP A 196 -2.94 -21.33 -0.72
CA ASP A 196 -3.47 -21.33 -2.09
C ASP A 196 -3.82 -19.92 -2.61
N GLY A 197 -3.65 -18.88 -1.80
CA GLY A 197 -3.96 -17.49 -2.14
C GLY A 197 -5.46 -17.17 -2.27
N SER A 198 -6.34 -18.10 -1.91
CA SER A 198 -7.79 -17.97 -2.13
C SER A 198 -8.52 -17.10 -1.11
N ALA A 199 -7.92 -16.85 0.05
CA ALA A 199 -8.54 -16.08 1.12
C ALA A 199 -7.52 -15.29 1.94
N LEU A 200 -7.98 -14.24 2.63
CA LEU A 200 -7.20 -13.57 3.67
C LEU A 200 -7.16 -14.45 4.93
N ASP A 201 -5.98 -14.63 5.50
CA ASP A 201 -5.73 -15.49 6.67
C ASP A 201 -4.97 -14.74 7.76
N LEU A 202 -5.56 -13.67 8.25
CA LEU A 202 -5.04 -12.92 9.40
C LEU A 202 -6.22 -12.49 10.30
N PRO A 203 -6.71 -13.38 11.18
CA PRO A 203 -7.75 -12.99 12.11
C PRO A 203 -7.24 -11.97 13.15
N PRO A 204 -8.13 -11.24 13.88
CA PRO A 204 -7.73 -10.29 14.92
C PRO A 204 -6.77 -10.88 15.97
N SER A 205 -7.00 -12.15 16.37
CA SER A 205 -6.12 -12.87 17.31
C SER A 205 -4.71 -13.15 16.76
N GLY A 206 -4.57 -13.25 15.45
CA GLY A 206 -3.29 -13.37 14.77
C GLY A 206 -2.59 -12.02 14.57
N LEU A 207 -3.35 -10.93 14.45
CA LEU A 207 -2.81 -9.58 14.29
C LEU A 207 -2.19 -9.06 15.60
N ALA A 208 -2.86 -9.22 16.73
CA ALA A 208 -2.44 -8.61 18.02
C ALA A 208 -0.98 -8.92 18.39
N PRO A 209 -0.46 -10.16 18.36
CA PRO A 209 0.93 -10.43 18.69
C PRO A 209 1.94 -9.82 17.71
N LEU A 210 1.54 -9.58 16.47
CA LEU A 210 2.40 -8.91 15.48
C LEU A 210 2.44 -7.40 15.72
N VAL A 211 1.32 -6.82 16.16
CA VAL A 211 1.26 -5.43 16.63
C VAL A 211 2.19 -5.23 17.82
N ASP A 212 2.10 -6.09 18.84
CA ASP A 212 3.01 -6.03 20.00
C ASP A 212 4.47 -6.09 19.57
N ARG A 213 4.78 -6.96 18.63
CA ARG A 213 6.14 -7.12 18.11
C ARG A 213 6.62 -5.87 17.38
N VAL A 214 5.84 -5.29 16.46
CA VAL A 214 6.27 -4.08 15.76
C VAL A 214 6.40 -2.89 16.71
N GLN A 215 5.54 -2.79 17.73
CA GLN A 215 5.65 -1.75 18.75
C GLN A 215 6.89 -1.93 19.63
N ALA A 216 7.27 -3.17 19.99
CA ALA A 216 8.52 -3.45 20.69
C ALA A 216 9.75 -3.04 19.86
N GLU A 217 9.76 -3.35 18.56
CA GLU A 217 10.84 -2.89 17.65
C GLU A 217 10.90 -1.35 17.59
N ARG A 218 9.75 -0.66 17.57
CA ARG A 218 9.67 0.82 17.62
C ARG A 218 10.20 1.38 18.92
N ALA A 219 9.84 0.76 20.04
CA ALA A 219 10.35 1.16 21.37
C ALA A 219 11.87 1.03 21.45
N ALA A 220 12.44 -0.05 20.91
CA ALA A 220 13.90 -0.26 20.84
C ALA A 220 14.60 0.81 19.99
N LEU A 221 13.89 1.44 19.04
CA LEU A 221 14.39 2.56 18.22
C LEU A 221 14.12 3.94 18.86
N GLY A 222 13.54 4.00 20.06
CA GLY A 222 13.17 5.27 20.74
C GLY A 222 11.96 5.97 20.12
N ARG A 223 11.14 5.28 19.33
CA ARG A 223 10.00 5.85 18.59
C ARG A 223 8.65 5.63 19.28
N THR A 224 8.67 5.40 20.58
CA THR A 224 7.44 5.25 21.39
C THR A 224 6.64 6.57 21.38
N GLY A 225 5.34 6.47 21.07
CA GLY A 225 4.44 7.64 21.04
C GLY A 225 4.46 8.44 19.72
N GLU A 226 5.37 8.16 18.79
CA GLU A 226 5.25 8.71 17.45
C GLU A 226 4.05 8.08 16.71
N PRO A 227 3.32 8.86 15.86
CA PRO A 227 2.25 8.32 15.04
C PRO A 227 2.72 7.11 14.21
N PHE A 228 1.91 6.06 14.19
CA PHE A 228 2.19 4.86 13.42
C PHE A 228 0.89 4.19 13.01
N ASP A 229 0.71 4.04 11.71
CA ASP A 229 -0.48 3.38 11.18
C ASP A 229 -0.27 1.86 11.04
N ILE A 230 -1.32 1.11 11.33
CA ILE A 230 -1.39 -0.34 11.15
C ILE A 230 -2.59 -0.62 10.25
N ALA A 231 -2.32 -0.95 9.00
CA ALA A 231 -3.33 -1.25 8.00
C ALA A 231 -3.48 -2.76 7.82
N VAL A 232 -4.72 -3.24 7.83
CA VAL A 232 -5.05 -4.66 7.66
C VAL A 232 -5.99 -4.85 6.48
N PHE A 233 -5.72 -5.83 5.64
CA PHE A 233 -6.64 -6.26 4.59
C PHE A 233 -7.71 -7.17 5.17
N ALA A 234 -8.95 -6.94 4.81
CA ALA A 234 -10.06 -7.76 5.26
C ALA A 234 -11.22 -7.76 4.25
N PHE A 235 -12.11 -8.70 4.43
CA PHE A 235 -13.40 -8.77 3.74
C PHE A 235 -14.52 -8.62 4.76
N SER A 236 -15.52 -7.81 4.44
CA SER A 236 -16.75 -7.76 5.24
C SER A 236 -18.00 -7.76 4.37
N ASP A 237 -19.07 -8.28 4.95
CA ASP A 237 -20.42 -8.05 4.45
C ASP A 237 -21.02 -6.82 5.16
N PRO A 238 -21.93 -6.10 4.52
CA PRO A 238 -22.67 -5.04 5.18
C PRO A 238 -23.45 -5.54 6.39
N GLY A 239 -23.48 -4.73 7.47
CA GLY A 239 -24.29 -5.02 8.65
C GLY A 239 -23.49 -5.41 9.90
N PRO A 240 -24.18 -5.91 10.96
CA PRO A 240 -23.58 -6.07 12.28
C PRO A 240 -22.34 -6.98 12.34
N ALA A 241 -22.35 -8.08 11.58
CA ALA A 241 -21.23 -9.01 11.56
C ALA A 241 -19.95 -8.36 11.01
N GLY A 242 -20.05 -7.53 9.96
CA GLY A 242 -18.92 -6.75 9.44
C GLY A 242 -18.42 -5.72 10.45
N ALA A 243 -19.32 -5.04 11.14
CA ALA A 243 -18.97 -4.08 12.19
C ALA A 243 -18.28 -4.75 13.39
N ASP A 244 -18.74 -5.93 13.82
CA ASP A 244 -18.11 -6.70 14.90
C ASP A 244 -16.71 -7.18 14.51
N LEU A 245 -16.53 -7.64 13.27
CA LEU A 245 -15.23 -8.02 12.75
C LEU A 245 -14.26 -6.83 12.72
N ALA A 246 -14.70 -5.68 12.21
CA ALA A 246 -13.89 -4.45 12.18
C ALA A 246 -13.50 -3.97 13.59
N ARG A 247 -14.41 -4.11 14.56
CA ARG A 247 -14.13 -3.82 15.97
C ARG A 247 -13.06 -4.75 16.52
N GLY A 248 -13.12 -6.05 16.23
CA GLY A 248 -12.11 -7.02 16.64
C GLY A 248 -10.70 -6.66 16.13
N TYR A 249 -10.59 -6.19 14.89
CA TYR A 249 -9.30 -5.71 14.37
C TYR A 249 -8.86 -4.38 15.03
N ALA A 250 -9.79 -3.49 15.34
CA ALA A 250 -9.50 -2.27 16.09
C ALA A 250 -8.91 -2.59 17.48
N GLU A 251 -9.53 -3.51 18.21
CA GLU A 251 -9.08 -4.00 19.51
C GLU A 251 -7.71 -4.71 19.42
N ALA A 252 -7.44 -5.39 18.30
CA ALA A 252 -6.14 -5.98 18.00
C ALA A 252 -5.06 -4.94 17.58
N GLY A 253 -5.41 -3.65 17.50
CA GLY A 253 -4.49 -2.55 17.25
C GLY A 253 -4.43 -2.04 15.81
N ALA A 254 -5.33 -2.47 14.91
CA ALA A 254 -5.44 -1.88 13.58
C ALA A 254 -5.91 -0.43 13.65
N THR A 255 -5.27 0.45 12.87
CA THR A 255 -5.69 1.86 12.70
C THR A 255 -6.40 2.10 11.38
N TRP A 256 -6.18 1.19 10.41
CA TRP A 256 -6.81 1.19 9.10
C TRP A 256 -7.36 -0.19 8.75
N TRP A 257 -8.58 -0.20 8.28
CA TRP A 257 -9.23 -1.31 7.62
C TRP A 257 -9.19 -1.09 6.11
N LEU A 258 -8.63 -2.05 5.36
CA LEU A 258 -8.61 -2.05 3.90
C LEU A 258 -9.60 -3.11 3.41
N GLU A 259 -10.79 -2.67 2.99
CA GLU A 259 -11.84 -3.54 2.46
C GLU A 259 -11.46 -4.02 1.07
N SER A 260 -11.03 -5.26 0.96
CA SER A 260 -10.54 -5.82 -0.29
C SER A 260 -11.64 -5.99 -1.33
N LEU A 261 -11.45 -5.37 -2.48
CA LEU A 261 -12.31 -5.45 -3.66
C LEU A 261 -11.53 -6.11 -4.80
N SER A 262 -11.91 -7.31 -5.16
CA SER A 262 -11.30 -8.07 -6.26
C SER A 262 -12.37 -8.79 -7.07
N GLY A 263 -12.03 -9.23 -8.28
CA GLY A 263 -12.93 -10.02 -9.12
C GLY A 263 -13.41 -11.32 -8.46
N MET A 264 -12.72 -11.82 -7.42
CA MET A 264 -13.18 -12.97 -6.62
C MET A 264 -14.46 -12.69 -5.82
N ARG A 265 -14.79 -11.43 -5.54
CA ARG A 265 -16.03 -11.02 -4.86
C ARG A 265 -17.22 -10.81 -5.81
N GLY A 266 -17.02 -11.03 -7.09
CA GLY A 266 -18.06 -10.87 -8.10
C GLY A 266 -17.78 -9.73 -9.09
N PRO A 267 -18.76 -9.44 -9.96
CA PRO A 267 -18.64 -8.37 -10.96
C PRO A 267 -18.58 -6.99 -10.30
N VAL A 268 -18.11 -6.00 -11.07
CA VAL A 268 -17.94 -4.62 -10.59
C VAL A 268 -19.19 -4.01 -9.98
N ASP A 269 -20.38 -4.34 -10.48
CA ASP A 269 -21.63 -3.83 -9.89
C ASP A 269 -21.89 -4.36 -8.47
N SER A 270 -21.45 -5.59 -8.16
CA SER A 270 -21.50 -6.13 -6.79
C SER A 270 -20.48 -5.42 -5.88
N LEU A 271 -19.28 -5.11 -6.41
CA LEU A 271 -18.27 -4.34 -5.69
C LEU A 271 -18.76 -2.91 -5.43
N LEU A 272 -19.40 -2.29 -6.40
CA LEU A 272 -20.01 -0.96 -6.26
C LEU A 272 -21.08 -0.96 -5.16
N ALA A 273 -21.99 -1.93 -5.18
CA ALA A 273 -23.02 -2.07 -4.14
C ALA A 273 -22.38 -2.23 -2.73
N ARG A 274 -21.27 -3.00 -2.62
CA ARG A 274 -20.52 -3.10 -1.34
C ARG A 274 -19.96 -1.75 -0.90
N VAL A 275 -19.41 -0.97 -1.83
CA VAL A 275 -18.87 0.36 -1.54
C VAL A 275 -19.97 1.33 -1.11
N GLU A 276 -21.10 1.32 -1.79
CA GLU A 276 -22.27 2.16 -1.51
C GLU A 276 -22.91 1.86 -0.16
N ALA A 277 -22.80 0.62 0.33
CA ALA A 277 -23.24 0.25 1.68
C ALA A 277 -22.42 0.92 2.81
N GLY A 278 -21.32 1.57 2.46
CA GLY A 278 -20.45 2.25 3.41
C GLY A 278 -19.49 1.34 4.19
N PRO A 279 -18.60 1.93 5.02
CA PRO A 279 -17.66 1.18 5.83
C PRO A 279 -18.35 0.37 6.94
N PRO A 280 -17.75 -0.74 7.41
CA PRO A 280 -18.29 -1.59 8.47
C PRO A 280 -18.12 -0.90 9.85
N ARG A 281 -19.08 -0.04 10.18
CA ARG A 281 -19.12 0.75 11.44
C ARG A 281 -20.25 0.30 12.35
#